data_e9140ecd2bcf026013813ee37c60d7e5
#
_entry.id   e9140ecd2bcf026013813ee37c60d7e5
#
_cell.length_a   1.000
_cell.length_b   1.000
_cell.length_c   1.000
_cell.angle_alpha   90.00
_cell.angle_beta   90.00
_cell.angle_gamma   90.00
#
_symmetry.space_group_name_H-M   'P 1'
#
loop_
_entity.id
_entity.type
_entity.pdbx_description
1 polymer ?
#
loop_
_entity_poly.entity_id
_entity_poly.type
_entity_poly.pdbx_seq_one_letter_code
_entity_poly.pdbx_strand_id
1 'polypeptide(L)'
;MSNNLKLITAPLRKANPVTVLILGICSALAVTAKLKPAIVMALSVTVVTALSNLVISLLRKGIPAKIRIIVQLIVVATLVILVDQLLKAFMYDVSKQLSVFVGLIITNCIVMGRLEAFAMAHKPWDSFLDGIGNGLGYGSILVIVAFVRELFGSGTLLGYQVIPQGLYDFGYVNNGLMILPPMALIIIGIIIWLQKPEEEK
;
A
#
# COMPACT_ATOMS: atom_id res chain seq x y z
N MET A 1 -24.98 -7.26 -10.44
CA MET A 1 -24.02 -6.86 -9.41
C MET A 1 -24.03 -5.35 -9.34
N SER A 2 -24.29 -4.76 -8.17
CA SER A 2 -24.37 -3.30 -8.01
C SER A 2 -23.04 -2.65 -8.42
N ASN A 3 -23.09 -1.45 -9.02
CA ASN A 3 -21.88 -0.71 -9.43
C ASN A 3 -20.87 -0.56 -8.29
N ASN A 4 -21.32 -0.51 -7.05
CA ASN A 4 -20.50 -0.36 -5.86
C ASN A 4 -19.55 -1.57 -5.62
N LEU A 5 -20.04 -2.78 -5.91
CA LEU A 5 -19.22 -4.00 -5.73
C LEU A 5 -18.12 -4.08 -6.79
N LYS A 6 -18.37 -3.59 -8.00
CA LYS A 6 -17.38 -3.52 -9.07
C LYS A 6 -16.26 -2.55 -8.75
N LEU A 7 -16.56 -1.41 -8.10
CA LEU A 7 -15.55 -0.42 -7.69
C LEU A 7 -14.57 -0.98 -6.66
N ILE A 8 -15.01 -1.87 -5.78
CA ILE A 8 -14.15 -2.49 -4.76
C ILE A 8 -13.38 -3.68 -5.34
N THR A 9 -14.00 -4.49 -6.20
CA THR A 9 -13.39 -5.74 -6.70
C THR A 9 -12.51 -5.54 -7.93
N ALA A 10 -12.75 -4.52 -8.74
CA ALA A 10 -11.94 -4.24 -9.93
C ALA A 10 -10.46 -3.96 -9.60
N PRO A 11 -10.12 -3.15 -8.56
CA PRO A 11 -8.73 -2.91 -8.18
C PRO A 11 -8.03 -4.13 -7.57
N LEU A 12 -8.78 -5.10 -7.05
CA LEU A 12 -8.18 -6.32 -6.49
C LEU A 12 -7.61 -7.25 -7.58
N ARG A 13 -8.23 -7.29 -8.76
CA ARG A 13 -7.92 -8.30 -9.78
C ARG A 13 -7.54 -7.72 -11.14
N LYS A 14 -8.39 -6.84 -11.72
CA LYS A 14 -8.22 -6.35 -13.10
C LYS A 14 -7.52 -5.00 -13.22
N ALA A 15 -7.62 -4.14 -12.20
CA ALA A 15 -7.06 -2.79 -12.19
C ALA A 15 -6.23 -2.54 -10.93
N ASN A 16 -5.37 -3.51 -10.57
CA ASN A 16 -4.55 -3.38 -9.37
C ASN A 16 -3.59 -2.18 -9.52
N PRO A 17 -3.55 -1.27 -8.52
CA PRO A 17 -2.73 -0.07 -8.63
C PRO A 17 -1.23 -0.36 -8.73
N VAL A 18 -0.74 -1.45 -8.16
CA VAL A 18 0.69 -1.81 -8.20
C VAL A 18 1.06 -2.53 -9.48
N THR A 19 0.26 -3.50 -9.90
CA THR A 19 0.65 -4.38 -11.02
C THR A 19 0.24 -3.82 -12.39
N VAL A 20 -0.86 -3.09 -12.47
CA VAL A 20 -1.37 -2.51 -13.73
C VAL A 20 -0.97 -1.05 -13.88
N LEU A 21 -1.15 -0.23 -12.84
CA LEU A 21 -0.81 1.20 -12.88
C LEU A 21 0.63 1.49 -12.49
N ILE A 22 1.36 0.51 -11.95
CA ILE A 22 2.76 0.62 -11.50
C ILE A 22 2.92 1.76 -10.47
N LEU A 23 1.91 1.96 -9.62
CA LEU A 23 1.90 2.98 -8.58
C LEU A 23 2.28 2.37 -7.21
N GLY A 24 2.96 3.14 -6.36
CA GLY A 24 3.27 2.75 -4.98
C GLY A 24 4.46 1.80 -4.82
N ILE A 25 5.28 1.59 -5.85
CA ILE A 25 6.48 0.75 -5.75
C ILE A 25 7.47 1.31 -4.72
N CYS A 26 7.62 2.64 -4.63
CA CYS A 26 8.55 3.29 -3.70
C CYS A 26 8.30 2.88 -2.23
N SER A 27 7.05 2.90 -1.80
CA SER A 27 6.65 2.49 -0.46
C SER A 27 6.73 0.97 -0.28
N ALA A 28 6.42 0.19 -1.33
CA ALA A 28 6.57 -1.25 -1.32
C ALA A 28 8.03 -1.68 -1.09
N LEU A 29 9.00 -1.02 -1.71
CA LEU A 29 10.43 -1.29 -1.51
C LEU A 29 10.89 -1.05 -0.07
N ALA A 30 10.41 0.03 0.54
CA ALA A 30 10.86 0.48 1.85
C ALA A 30 10.25 -0.35 3.00
N VAL A 31 8.97 -0.71 2.91
CA VAL A 31 8.19 -1.24 4.05
C VAL A 31 8.12 -2.76 4.07
N THR A 32 8.34 -3.44 2.95
CA THR A 32 8.13 -4.89 2.83
C THR A 32 9.29 -5.76 3.39
N ALA A 33 10.26 -5.17 4.09
CA ALA A 33 11.32 -5.94 4.74
C ALA A 33 10.80 -6.82 5.90
N LYS A 34 9.71 -6.40 6.55
CA LYS A 34 9.03 -7.13 7.63
C LYS A 34 7.51 -7.09 7.42
N LEU A 35 6.83 -8.19 7.75
CA LEU A 35 5.39 -8.34 7.55
C LEU A 35 4.56 -7.41 8.47
N LYS A 36 4.98 -7.24 9.73
CA LYS A 36 4.26 -6.43 10.72
C LYS A 36 4.09 -4.96 10.28
N PRO A 37 5.16 -4.21 9.94
CA PRO A 37 5.01 -2.86 9.41
C PRO A 37 4.30 -2.81 8.05
N ALA A 38 4.43 -3.84 7.20
CA ALA A 38 3.74 -3.90 5.92
C ALA A 38 2.21 -3.96 6.07
N ILE A 39 1.70 -4.76 7.01
CA ILE A 39 0.25 -4.85 7.30
C ILE A 39 -0.27 -3.51 7.84
N VAL A 40 0.43 -2.90 8.80
CA VAL A 40 0.00 -1.61 9.37
C VAL A 40 0.03 -0.51 8.30
N MET A 41 1.06 -0.50 7.44
CA MET A 41 1.14 0.43 6.32
C MET A 41 -0.01 0.23 5.32
N ALA A 42 -0.35 -1.02 4.98
CA ALA A 42 -1.46 -1.33 4.09
C ALA A 42 -2.80 -0.81 4.62
N LEU A 43 -3.07 -1.00 5.92
CA LEU A 43 -4.27 -0.49 6.58
C LEU A 43 -4.28 1.05 6.62
N SER A 44 -3.16 1.67 7.01
CA SER A 44 -3.04 3.13 7.09
C SER A 44 -3.26 3.79 5.72
N VAL A 45 -2.63 3.27 4.67
CA VAL A 45 -2.82 3.79 3.30
C VAL A 45 -4.27 3.61 2.85
N THR A 46 -4.91 2.49 3.15
CA THR A 46 -6.31 2.26 2.79
C THR A 46 -7.24 3.29 3.43
N VAL A 47 -7.09 3.52 4.74
CA VAL A 47 -7.89 4.51 5.49
C VAL A 47 -7.64 5.93 4.97
N VAL A 48 -6.37 6.31 4.82
CA VAL A 48 -6.00 7.64 4.32
C VAL A 48 -6.53 7.86 2.90
N THR A 49 -6.39 6.89 2.00
CA THR A 49 -6.87 7.01 0.61
C THR A 49 -8.39 7.14 0.56
N ALA A 50 -9.12 6.34 1.35
CA ALA A 50 -10.57 6.40 1.39
C ALA A 50 -11.08 7.75 1.91
N LEU A 51 -10.52 8.23 3.03
CA LEU A 51 -10.92 9.51 3.63
C LEU A 51 -10.49 10.71 2.77
N SER A 52 -9.28 10.69 2.22
CA SER A 52 -8.81 11.78 1.36
C SER A 52 -9.61 11.88 0.06
N ASN A 53 -9.96 10.75 -0.56
CA ASN A 53 -10.85 10.71 -1.72
C ASN A 53 -12.22 11.32 -1.40
N LEU A 54 -12.79 11.01 -0.23
CA LEU A 54 -14.05 11.56 0.22
C LEU A 54 -13.96 13.09 0.39
N VAL A 55 -12.96 13.58 1.12
CA VAL A 55 -12.77 15.02 1.41
C VAL A 55 -12.52 15.80 0.13
N ILE A 56 -11.61 15.33 -0.73
CA ILE A 56 -11.30 16.02 -2.00
C ILE A 56 -12.50 16.04 -2.94
N SER A 57 -13.28 14.97 -3.02
CA SER A 57 -14.48 14.93 -3.84
C SER A 57 -15.57 15.91 -3.34
N LEU A 58 -15.65 16.17 -2.04
CA LEU A 58 -16.51 17.21 -1.46
C LEU A 58 -16.02 18.62 -1.82
N LEU A 59 -14.69 18.85 -1.73
CA LEU A 59 -14.06 20.15 -1.96
C LEU A 59 -13.85 20.48 -3.45
N ARG A 60 -14.02 19.54 -4.36
CA ARG A 60 -13.66 19.65 -5.79
C ARG A 60 -14.20 20.88 -6.51
N LYS A 61 -15.40 21.37 -6.11
CA LYS A 61 -16.04 22.53 -6.74
C LYS A 61 -15.38 23.87 -6.37
N GLY A 62 -14.66 23.92 -5.25
CA GLY A 62 -13.99 25.12 -4.75
C GLY A 62 -12.50 25.21 -5.07
N ILE A 63 -11.91 24.16 -5.64
CA ILE A 63 -10.46 24.09 -5.86
C ILE A 63 -10.10 24.52 -7.28
N PRO A 64 -9.41 25.66 -7.48
CA PRO A 64 -8.93 26.07 -8.80
C PRO A 64 -7.80 25.15 -9.28
N ALA A 65 -7.72 24.91 -10.59
CA ALA A 65 -6.79 23.98 -11.20
C ALA A 65 -5.30 24.24 -10.87
N LYS A 66 -4.94 25.52 -10.67
CA LYS A 66 -3.54 25.92 -10.41
C LYS A 66 -2.99 25.48 -9.04
N ILE A 67 -3.86 25.36 -8.03
CA ILE A 67 -3.44 25.02 -6.65
C ILE A 67 -3.93 23.64 -6.21
N ARG A 68 -4.51 22.85 -7.12
CA ARG A 68 -5.14 21.57 -6.84
C ARG A 68 -4.22 20.58 -6.12
N ILE A 69 -3.01 20.38 -6.61
CA ILE A 69 -2.03 19.47 -6.03
C ILE A 69 -1.65 19.89 -4.61
N ILE A 70 -1.51 21.21 -4.36
CA ILE A 70 -1.16 21.73 -3.04
C ILE A 70 -2.27 21.42 -2.02
N VAL A 71 -3.52 21.64 -2.41
CA VAL A 71 -4.68 21.35 -1.54
C VAL A 71 -4.78 19.85 -1.26
N GLN A 72 -4.58 19.00 -2.26
CA GLN A 72 -4.56 17.55 -2.09
C GLN A 72 -3.47 17.12 -1.09
N LEU A 73 -2.25 17.64 -1.23
CA LEU A 73 -1.15 17.34 -0.31
C LEU A 73 -1.44 17.78 1.13
N ILE A 74 -2.05 18.95 1.34
CA ILE A 74 -2.40 19.44 2.67
C ILE A 74 -3.45 18.52 3.32
N VAL A 75 -4.49 18.13 2.58
CA VAL A 75 -5.54 17.24 3.08
C VAL A 75 -4.95 15.87 3.44
N VAL A 76 -4.14 15.29 2.57
CA VAL A 76 -3.48 14.01 2.82
C VAL A 76 -2.56 14.11 4.03
N ALA A 77 -1.72 15.13 4.12
CA ALA A 77 -0.80 15.33 5.24
C ALA A 77 -1.55 15.44 6.58
N THR A 78 -2.65 16.19 6.62
CA THR A 78 -3.47 16.33 7.83
C THR A 78 -4.06 14.97 8.26
N LEU A 79 -4.60 14.20 7.34
CA LEU A 79 -5.15 12.87 7.63
C LEU A 79 -4.07 11.88 8.07
N VAL A 80 -2.90 11.92 7.45
CA VAL A 80 -1.78 11.06 7.84
C VAL A 80 -1.28 11.38 9.24
N ILE A 81 -1.18 12.66 9.60
CA ILE A 81 -0.81 13.07 10.96
C ILE A 81 -1.84 12.57 11.99
N LEU A 82 -3.14 12.65 11.69
CA LEU A 82 -4.19 12.11 12.56
C LEU A 82 -4.05 10.60 12.74
N VAL A 83 -3.82 9.86 11.67
CA VAL A 83 -3.60 8.40 11.71
C VAL A 83 -2.33 8.07 12.51
N ASP A 84 -1.25 8.82 12.33
CA ASP A 84 0.01 8.62 13.08
C ASP A 84 -0.20 8.84 14.58
N GLN A 85 -0.94 9.88 14.98
CA GLN A 85 -1.26 10.13 16.40
C GLN A 85 -2.12 9.00 17.00
N LEU A 86 -3.08 8.47 16.24
CA LEU A 86 -3.87 7.32 16.67
C LEU A 86 -2.99 6.07 16.83
N LEU A 87 -2.09 5.80 15.89
CA LEU A 87 -1.15 4.68 15.97
C LEU A 87 -0.19 4.82 17.16
N LYS A 88 0.27 6.03 17.48
CA LYS A 88 1.10 6.32 18.66
C LYS A 88 0.36 6.01 19.97
N ALA A 89 -0.94 6.28 20.02
CA ALA A 89 -1.76 6.01 21.20
C ALA A 89 -1.97 4.51 21.46
N PHE A 90 -2.08 3.68 20.40
CA PHE A 90 -2.43 2.26 20.53
C PHE A 90 -1.25 1.30 20.39
N MET A 91 -0.23 1.65 19.58
CA MET A 91 0.86 0.73 19.21
C MET A 91 2.19 1.49 19.11
N TYR A 92 2.73 1.92 20.25
CA TYR A 92 3.93 2.76 20.31
C TYR A 92 5.17 2.14 19.62
N ASP A 93 5.43 0.84 19.80
CA ASP A 93 6.60 0.16 19.22
C ASP A 93 6.54 0.10 17.68
N VAL A 94 5.35 -0.08 17.13
CA VAL A 94 5.14 -0.11 15.67
C VAL A 94 5.20 1.31 15.12
N SER A 95 4.66 2.29 15.83
CA SER A 95 4.70 3.70 15.45
C SER A 95 6.12 4.24 15.37
N LYS A 96 7.01 3.84 16.27
CA LYS A 96 8.42 4.26 16.23
C LYS A 96 9.13 3.79 14.95
N GLN A 97 8.81 2.59 14.47
CA GLN A 97 9.31 2.09 13.18
C GLN A 97 8.64 2.77 12.00
N LEU A 98 7.34 3.09 12.12
CA LEU A 98 6.54 3.71 11.07
C LEU A 98 6.72 5.22 10.96
N SER A 99 7.23 5.93 11.98
CA SER A 99 7.42 7.38 11.92
C SER A 99 8.28 7.83 10.73
N VAL A 100 9.25 7.00 10.33
CA VAL A 100 10.06 7.22 9.12
C VAL A 100 9.22 7.04 7.84
N PHE A 101 8.20 6.18 7.87
CA PHE A 101 7.37 5.86 6.71
C PHE A 101 6.13 6.75 6.57
N VAL A 102 5.80 7.56 7.59
CA VAL A 102 4.69 8.54 7.54
C VAL A 102 4.86 9.48 6.34
N GLY A 103 6.08 9.95 6.09
CA GLY A 103 6.40 10.76 4.90
C GLY A 103 6.10 10.02 3.58
N LEU A 104 6.32 8.71 3.53
CA LEU A 104 6.04 7.88 2.35
C LEU A 104 4.54 7.66 2.11
N ILE A 105 3.67 7.81 3.13
CA ILE A 105 2.22 7.80 2.94
C ILE A 105 1.76 9.08 2.27
N ILE A 106 2.28 10.24 2.73
CA ILE A 106 1.91 11.56 2.20
C ILE A 106 2.27 11.68 0.71
N THR A 107 3.46 11.22 0.33
CA THR A 107 3.97 11.28 -1.05
C THR A 107 3.65 10.03 -1.87
N ASN A 108 2.73 9.17 -1.38
CA ASN A 108 2.42 7.92 -2.06
C ASN A 108 1.70 8.16 -3.39
N CYS A 109 2.29 7.64 -4.47
CA CYS A 109 1.75 7.79 -5.82
C CYS A 109 0.32 7.25 -5.97
N ILE A 110 -0.07 6.24 -5.17
CA ILE A 110 -1.43 5.68 -5.22
C ILE A 110 -2.43 6.69 -4.68
N VAL A 111 -2.16 7.29 -3.52
CA VAL A 111 -3.03 8.28 -2.91
C VAL A 111 -3.22 9.46 -3.87
N MET A 112 -2.12 10.06 -4.32
CA MET A 112 -2.15 11.19 -5.24
C MET A 112 -2.78 10.83 -6.59
N GLY A 113 -2.46 9.67 -7.14
CA GLY A 113 -3.01 9.21 -8.41
C GLY A 113 -4.53 9.00 -8.36
N ARG A 114 -5.07 8.47 -7.26
CA ARG A 114 -6.52 8.28 -7.11
C ARG A 114 -7.26 9.59 -6.80
N LEU A 115 -6.66 10.49 -6.04
CA LEU A 115 -7.21 11.83 -5.82
C LEU A 115 -7.40 12.57 -7.13
N GLU A 116 -6.38 12.54 -7.98
CA GLU A 116 -6.39 13.24 -9.26
C GLU A 116 -7.29 12.56 -10.31
N ALA A 117 -7.15 11.24 -10.48
CA ALA A 117 -7.84 10.52 -11.54
C ALA A 117 -9.31 10.24 -11.22
N PHE A 118 -9.67 10.04 -9.96
CA PHE A 118 -11.02 9.60 -9.59
C PHE A 118 -11.77 10.59 -8.72
N ALA A 119 -11.19 11.05 -7.60
CA ALA A 119 -11.92 11.88 -6.63
C ALA A 119 -12.35 13.24 -7.20
N MET A 120 -11.56 13.81 -8.12
CA MET A 120 -11.90 15.05 -8.80
C MET A 120 -13.05 14.92 -9.82
N ALA A 121 -13.29 13.72 -10.34
CA ALA A 121 -14.28 13.49 -11.41
C ALA A 121 -15.61 12.91 -10.90
N HIS A 122 -15.60 12.14 -9.81
CA HIS A 122 -16.75 11.34 -9.36
C HIS A 122 -17.37 11.86 -8.07
N LYS A 123 -18.55 11.28 -7.72
CA LYS A 123 -19.28 11.61 -6.50
C LYS A 123 -18.53 11.17 -5.24
N PRO A 124 -18.74 11.82 -4.07
CA PRO A 124 -18.01 11.51 -2.84
C PRO A 124 -18.13 10.04 -2.39
N TRP A 125 -19.31 9.45 -2.54
CA TRP A 125 -19.56 8.06 -2.14
C TRP A 125 -18.80 7.06 -3.03
N ASP A 126 -18.83 7.27 -4.33
CA ASP A 126 -18.09 6.42 -5.29
C ASP A 126 -16.58 6.56 -5.08
N SER A 127 -16.11 7.77 -4.79
CA SER A 127 -14.70 8.07 -4.49
C SER A 127 -14.23 7.40 -3.20
N PHE A 128 -15.06 7.32 -2.18
CA PHE A 128 -14.76 6.62 -0.95
C PHE A 128 -14.59 5.11 -1.18
N LEU A 129 -15.52 4.50 -1.93
CA LEU A 129 -15.47 3.08 -2.27
C LEU A 129 -14.26 2.74 -3.16
N ASP A 130 -13.93 3.61 -4.10
CA ASP A 130 -12.73 3.48 -4.92
C ASP A 130 -11.45 3.55 -4.08
N GLY A 131 -11.39 4.45 -3.10
CA GLY A 131 -10.28 4.54 -2.17
C GLY A 131 -10.05 3.25 -1.37
N ILE A 132 -11.12 2.64 -0.87
CA ILE A 132 -11.06 1.33 -0.18
C ILE A 132 -10.58 0.24 -1.14
N GLY A 133 -11.14 0.15 -2.33
CA GLY A 133 -10.80 -0.86 -3.31
C GLY A 133 -9.32 -0.81 -3.72
N ASN A 134 -8.82 0.39 -4.04
CA ASN A 134 -7.41 0.58 -4.42
C ASN A 134 -6.46 0.41 -3.24
N GLY A 135 -6.84 0.84 -2.04
CA GLY A 135 -6.07 0.62 -0.83
C GLY A 135 -5.91 -0.88 -0.49
N LEU A 136 -6.98 -1.65 -0.59
CA LEU A 136 -6.95 -3.11 -0.41
C LEU A 136 -6.15 -3.81 -1.52
N GLY A 137 -6.28 -3.37 -2.77
CA GLY A 137 -5.49 -3.88 -3.89
C GLY A 137 -3.99 -3.68 -3.67
N TYR A 138 -3.59 -2.48 -3.24
CA TYR A 138 -2.21 -2.17 -2.85
C TYR A 138 -1.76 -3.01 -1.65
N GLY A 139 -2.57 -3.04 -0.59
CA GLY A 139 -2.26 -3.78 0.63
C GLY A 139 -2.03 -5.26 0.39
N SER A 140 -2.81 -5.88 -0.50
CA SER A 140 -2.64 -7.29 -0.84
C SER A 140 -1.27 -7.59 -1.44
N ILE A 141 -0.82 -6.77 -2.38
CA ILE A 141 0.52 -6.93 -2.98
C ILE A 141 1.63 -6.68 -1.94
N LEU A 142 1.47 -5.65 -1.09
CA LEU A 142 2.43 -5.37 -0.02
C LEU A 142 2.61 -6.57 0.91
N VAL A 143 1.51 -7.17 1.35
CA VAL A 143 1.52 -8.32 2.27
C VAL A 143 2.16 -9.54 1.59
N ILE A 144 1.84 -9.81 0.33
CA ILE A 144 2.44 -10.92 -0.42
C ILE A 144 3.95 -10.74 -0.55
N VAL A 145 4.41 -9.55 -0.96
CA VAL A 145 5.84 -9.26 -1.10
C VAL A 145 6.56 -9.33 0.24
N ALA A 146 5.97 -8.78 1.30
CA ALA A 146 6.53 -8.82 2.64
C ALA A 146 6.61 -10.25 3.18
N PHE A 147 5.58 -11.06 2.95
CA PHE A 147 5.56 -12.47 3.33
C PHE A 147 6.72 -13.24 2.69
N VAL A 148 6.89 -13.11 1.37
CA VAL A 148 7.99 -13.78 0.66
C VAL A 148 9.35 -13.31 1.17
N ARG A 149 9.54 -12.00 1.33
CA ARG A 149 10.82 -11.43 1.78
C ARG A 149 11.18 -11.79 3.22
N GLU A 150 10.22 -11.76 4.14
CA GLU A 150 10.47 -12.12 5.54
C GLU A 150 10.73 -13.63 5.68
N LEU A 151 9.98 -14.46 4.96
CA LEU A 151 10.15 -15.91 5.00
C LEU A 151 11.55 -16.35 4.52
N PHE A 152 11.97 -15.89 3.34
CA PHE A 152 13.27 -16.30 2.76
C PHE A 152 14.45 -15.48 3.28
N GLY A 153 14.23 -14.24 3.75
CA GLY A 153 15.28 -13.36 4.24
C GLY A 153 15.65 -13.59 5.69
N SER A 154 14.66 -13.72 6.57
CA SER A 154 14.86 -13.86 8.02
C SER A 154 14.53 -15.25 8.56
N GLY A 155 13.77 -16.07 7.80
CA GLY A 155 13.26 -17.35 8.30
C GLY A 155 12.22 -17.22 9.43
N THR A 156 11.74 -15.99 9.67
CA THR A 156 10.74 -15.66 10.70
C THR A 156 9.49 -15.10 10.03
N LEU A 157 8.34 -15.31 10.64
CA LEU A 157 7.07 -14.67 10.28
C LEU A 157 6.48 -14.02 11.53
N LEU A 158 6.22 -12.71 11.48
CA LEU A 158 5.70 -11.91 12.60
C LEU A 158 6.54 -12.01 13.89
N GLY A 159 7.83 -12.37 13.77
CA GLY A 159 8.74 -12.57 14.91
C GLY A 159 8.81 -13.99 15.45
N TYR A 160 8.05 -14.94 14.91
CA TYR A 160 8.16 -16.37 15.24
C TYR A 160 9.04 -17.08 14.22
N GLN A 161 9.98 -17.92 14.69
CA GLN A 161 10.78 -18.78 13.81
C GLN A 161 9.87 -19.84 13.17
N VAL A 162 9.70 -19.77 11.84
CA VAL A 162 8.89 -20.73 11.07
C VAL A 162 9.78 -21.83 10.49
N ILE A 163 11.03 -21.51 10.20
CA ILE A 163 11.98 -22.50 9.67
C ILE A 163 12.52 -23.33 10.85
N PRO A 164 12.25 -24.66 10.88
CA PRO A 164 12.73 -25.53 11.93
C PRO A 164 14.27 -25.60 11.94
N GLN A 165 14.87 -25.69 13.13
CA GLN A 165 16.33 -25.74 13.31
C GLN A 165 16.99 -26.86 12.50
N GLY A 166 16.31 -27.97 12.24
CA GLY A 166 16.82 -29.03 11.40
C GLY A 166 17.15 -28.64 9.95
N LEU A 167 16.56 -27.59 9.41
CA LEU A 167 16.92 -27.06 8.09
C LEU A 167 18.24 -26.25 8.15
N TYR A 168 18.51 -25.58 9.26
CA TYR A 168 19.79 -24.90 9.49
C TYR A 168 20.94 -25.90 9.64
N ASP A 169 20.71 -27.06 10.24
CA ASP A 169 21.69 -28.14 10.37
C ASP A 169 22.00 -28.80 9.01
N PHE A 170 21.07 -28.73 8.04
CA PHE A 170 21.29 -29.15 6.64
C PHE A 170 22.07 -28.14 5.79
N GLY A 171 22.53 -27.02 6.39
CA GLY A 171 23.32 -25.98 5.71
C GLY A 171 22.50 -24.83 5.09
N TYR A 172 21.23 -24.67 5.45
CA TYR A 172 20.46 -23.52 5.02
C TYR A 172 20.95 -22.25 5.73
N VAL A 173 21.37 -21.27 4.97
CA VAL A 173 21.75 -19.93 5.45
C VAL A 173 20.72 -18.92 4.99
N ASN A 174 20.24 -18.10 5.91
CA ASN A 174 19.29 -17.02 5.57
C ASN A 174 19.87 -16.12 4.48
N ASN A 175 19.09 -15.91 3.42
CA ASN A 175 19.52 -15.10 2.30
C ASN A 175 19.30 -13.61 2.60
N GLY A 176 20.32 -12.94 3.15
CA GLY A 176 20.30 -11.50 3.45
C GLY A 176 20.01 -10.62 2.21
N LEU A 177 20.26 -11.12 1.00
CA LEU A 177 19.93 -10.41 -0.24
C LEU A 177 18.42 -10.16 -0.40
N MET A 178 17.58 -11.08 0.14
CA MET A 178 16.13 -10.94 0.10
C MET A 178 15.59 -9.73 0.89
N ILE A 179 16.33 -9.30 1.92
CA ILE A 179 15.95 -8.14 2.75
C ILE A 179 16.28 -6.82 2.03
N LEU A 180 17.18 -6.83 1.05
CA LEU A 180 17.58 -5.63 0.31
C LEU A 180 16.45 -5.13 -0.63
N PRO A 181 16.31 -3.80 -0.82
CA PRO A 181 15.28 -3.21 -1.68
C PRO A 181 15.24 -3.74 -3.13
N PRO A 182 16.38 -4.03 -3.81
CA PRO A 182 16.35 -4.54 -5.18
C PRO A 182 15.56 -5.85 -5.32
N MET A 183 15.55 -6.70 -4.30
CA MET A 183 14.82 -7.97 -4.35
C MET A 183 13.30 -7.77 -4.37
N ALA A 184 12.80 -6.72 -3.72
CA ALA A 184 11.39 -6.37 -3.81
C ALA A 184 10.95 -6.03 -5.24
N LEU A 185 11.80 -5.33 -6.00
CA LEU A 185 11.54 -5.06 -7.43
C LEU A 185 11.45 -6.33 -8.26
N ILE A 186 12.34 -7.29 -8.03
CA ILE A 186 12.34 -8.58 -8.73
C ILE A 186 11.06 -9.34 -8.42
N ILE A 187 10.66 -9.41 -7.15
CA ILE A 187 9.42 -10.09 -6.72
C ILE A 187 8.19 -9.43 -7.34
N ILE A 188 8.10 -8.09 -7.29
CA ILE A 188 7.01 -7.34 -7.91
C ILE A 188 7.00 -7.58 -9.43
N GLY A 189 8.16 -7.57 -10.08
CA GLY A 189 8.29 -7.85 -11.52
C GLY A 189 7.79 -9.26 -11.89
N ILE A 190 8.10 -10.27 -11.08
CA ILE A 190 7.59 -11.63 -11.26
C ILE A 190 6.07 -11.67 -11.07
N ILE A 191 5.52 -10.98 -10.08
CA ILE A 191 4.07 -10.90 -9.85
C ILE A 191 3.37 -10.25 -11.07
N ILE A 192 3.91 -9.15 -11.58
CA ILE A 192 3.39 -8.48 -12.78
C ILE A 192 3.43 -9.43 -14.00
N TRP A 193 4.54 -10.12 -14.17
CA TRP A 193 4.70 -11.07 -15.28
C TRP A 193 3.69 -12.23 -15.19
N LEU A 194 3.42 -12.76 -14.00
CA LEU A 194 2.43 -13.82 -13.79
C LEU A 194 0.98 -13.35 -14.00
N GLN A 195 0.69 -12.08 -13.74
CA GLN A 195 -0.67 -11.53 -13.91
C GLN A 195 -0.99 -11.13 -15.36
N LYS A 196 0.03 -10.79 -16.16
CA LYS A 196 -0.14 -10.34 -17.56
C LYS A 196 -0.80 -11.36 -18.50
N PRO A 197 -0.66 -12.69 -18.39
CA PRO A 197 -1.30 -13.65 -19.28
C PRO A 197 -2.83 -13.68 -19.21
N GLU A 198 -3.46 -13.12 -18.16
CA GLU A 198 -4.92 -13.10 -18.03
C GLU A 198 -5.59 -11.92 -18.78
N GLU A 199 -4.84 -10.89 -19.19
CA GLU A 199 -5.39 -9.72 -19.88
C GLU A 199 -5.35 -9.82 -21.42
N GLU A 200 -4.54 -10.73 -21.98
CA GLU A 200 -4.44 -10.94 -23.43
C GLU A 200 -5.35 -12.06 -23.98
N LYS A 201 -6.22 -12.65 -23.15
CA LYS A 201 -7.27 -13.58 -23.57
C LYS A 201 -8.65 -12.94 -23.33
#